data_858ee377418467857497d508a8b40088
#
_entry.id   858ee377418467857497d508a8b40088
#
_cell.length_a   1.000
_cell.length_b   1.000
_cell.length_c   1.000
_cell.angle_alpha   90.00
_cell.angle_beta   90.00
_cell.angle_gamma   90.00
#
_symmetry.space_group_name_H-M   'P 1'
#
loop_
_entity.id
_entity.type
_entity.pdbx_description
1 polymer ?
#
loop_
_entity_poly.entity_id
_entity_poly.type
_entity_poly.pdbx_seq_one_letter_code
_entity_poly.pdbx_strand_id
1 'polypeptide(L)'
;MGNIARVNIDLSRIEYIPDSEAVSPLHRLRYGDVLFNTRNTLDLVGKVSIWRDELPIAYYNSNVLKLEFKSEYCGDSRYFGYALNSAESIEAIRNLATGTTSVAAVYTRDLLKLEIPVPSKSEQCAIADTLEDVERLISSLTLLIAKKQAIKQGIMQQLLTRRVRRSDLSEPQKETRLRDLGMVYGGLTGKGKGDFGRGVAAFVTFLDVVNNARLMTPDLGRVRVHESERQHRVMRGDVLFNGSSETPEEVALAAVVDFNAGSNTYLNSFCFGYRIRRPDLVDPTFLAYFFRSGAGRASVASLAQGATRYNIAKSKFLDLALDLPCLEEQQGIVAVLNDSEEEIEFLRARLNKAREIKRGMMQELLTGRTRLPVQGESSE
;
A
#
# COMPACT_ATOMS: atom_id res chain seq x y z
N MET A 1 -22.05 -2.45 -11.91
CA MET A 1 -20.85 -2.26 -12.77
C MET A 1 -19.58 -1.95 -11.98
N GLY A 2 -19.66 -1.24 -10.85
CA GLY A 2 -18.51 -0.94 -9.98
C GLY A 2 -17.80 -2.16 -9.39
N ASN A 3 -18.49 -3.28 -9.31
CA ASN A 3 -17.96 -4.54 -8.78
C ASN A 3 -17.05 -5.30 -9.74
N ILE A 4 -17.12 -5.02 -11.06
CA ILE A 4 -16.31 -5.73 -12.05
C ILE A 4 -14.92 -5.11 -12.09
N ALA A 5 -13.94 -5.84 -11.53
CA ALA A 5 -12.52 -5.55 -11.63
C ALA A 5 -11.88 -6.45 -12.71
N ARG A 6 -10.56 -6.33 -12.94
CA ARG A 6 -9.89 -7.28 -13.83
C ARG A 6 -9.61 -8.58 -13.07
N VAL A 7 -10.12 -9.69 -13.60
CA VAL A 7 -10.04 -11.05 -13.05
C VAL A 7 -10.90 -11.24 -11.79
N ASN A 8 -10.96 -10.25 -10.91
CA ASN A 8 -11.58 -10.35 -9.58
C ASN A 8 -12.87 -9.55 -9.47
N ILE A 9 -13.71 -9.87 -8.48
CA ILE A 9 -14.90 -9.10 -8.10
C ILE A 9 -14.56 -8.19 -6.91
N ASP A 10 -15.03 -6.94 -6.97
CA ASP A 10 -14.93 -5.99 -5.86
C ASP A 10 -16.25 -6.04 -5.05
N LEU A 11 -16.18 -6.53 -3.83
CA LEU A 11 -17.31 -6.63 -2.92
C LEU A 11 -17.53 -5.38 -2.05
N SER A 12 -16.74 -4.32 -2.23
CA SER A 12 -16.84 -3.10 -1.39
C SER A 12 -18.17 -2.36 -1.53
N ARG A 13 -18.90 -2.59 -2.62
CA ARG A 13 -20.19 -1.95 -2.92
C ARG A 13 -21.20 -3.00 -3.37
N ILE A 14 -21.82 -3.68 -2.41
CA ILE A 14 -22.86 -4.67 -2.66
C ILE A 14 -24.24 -4.01 -2.50
N GLU A 15 -25.13 -4.25 -3.46
CA GLU A 15 -26.53 -3.91 -3.36
C GLU A 15 -27.32 -5.17 -2.99
N TYR A 16 -28.21 -5.05 -2.03
CA TYR A 16 -29.07 -6.14 -1.57
C TYR A 16 -30.42 -6.05 -2.26
N ILE A 17 -30.92 -7.19 -2.72
CA ILE A 17 -32.25 -7.31 -3.30
C ILE A 17 -33.20 -7.67 -2.16
N PRO A 18 -34.31 -6.92 -1.97
CA PRO A 18 -35.35 -7.27 -0.97
C PRO A 18 -35.93 -8.65 -1.21
N ASP A 19 -36.21 -9.38 -0.15
CA ASP A 19 -36.84 -10.73 -0.25
C ASP A 19 -38.19 -10.72 -0.95
N SER A 20 -38.86 -9.55 -1.01
CA SER A 20 -40.13 -9.36 -1.73
C SER A 20 -39.99 -9.29 -3.25
N GLU A 21 -38.77 -9.11 -3.77
CA GLU A 21 -38.53 -9.04 -5.22
C GLU A 21 -38.24 -10.41 -5.81
N ALA A 22 -39.00 -10.78 -6.86
CA ALA A 22 -38.73 -11.99 -7.61
C ALA A 22 -37.53 -11.82 -8.54
N VAL A 23 -36.44 -12.52 -8.26
CA VAL A 23 -35.25 -12.53 -9.12
C VAL A 23 -35.24 -13.78 -10.00
N SER A 24 -34.97 -13.59 -11.29
CA SER A 24 -34.87 -14.72 -12.20
C SER A 24 -33.69 -15.62 -11.81
N PRO A 25 -33.87 -16.92 -11.64
CA PRO A 25 -32.78 -17.88 -11.38
C PRO A 25 -31.70 -17.90 -12.45
N LEU A 26 -32.00 -17.44 -13.66
CA LEU A 26 -31.06 -17.33 -14.78
C LEU A 26 -29.95 -16.30 -14.52
N HIS A 27 -30.21 -15.30 -13.68
CA HIS A 27 -29.22 -14.28 -13.31
C HIS A 27 -28.38 -14.67 -12.09
N ARG A 28 -28.63 -15.84 -11.48
CA ARG A 28 -27.81 -16.33 -10.38
C ARG A 28 -26.40 -16.69 -10.86
N LEU A 29 -25.41 -16.21 -10.16
CA LEU A 29 -24.00 -16.52 -10.43
C LEU A 29 -23.63 -17.91 -9.90
N ARG A 30 -22.74 -18.57 -10.63
CA ARG A 30 -22.15 -19.87 -10.30
C ARG A 30 -20.63 -19.78 -10.44
N TYR A 31 -19.92 -20.59 -9.69
CA TYR A 31 -18.47 -20.69 -9.81
C TYR A 31 -18.01 -20.83 -11.26
N GLY A 32 -17.02 -20.02 -11.64
CA GLY A 32 -16.50 -20.00 -12.99
C GLY A 32 -17.25 -19.08 -13.97
N ASP A 33 -18.38 -18.46 -13.58
CA ASP A 33 -19.06 -17.49 -14.46
C ASP A 33 -18.15 -16.31 -14.79
N VAL A 34 -18.07 -15.99 -16.07
CA VAL A 34 -17.24 -14.89 -16.60
C VAL A 34 -18.15 -13.69 -16.89
N LEU A 35 -17.85 -12.58 -16.22
CA LEU A 35 -18.64 -11.36 -16.28
C LEU A 35 -17.88 -10.25 -17.01
N PHE A 36 -18.56 -9.60 -17.94
CA PHE A 36 -18.01 -8.54 -18.78
C PHE A 36 -18.70 -7.20 -18.53
N ASN A 37 -17.95 -6.15 -18.31
CA ASN A 37 -18.45 -4.77 -18.16
C ASN A 37 -18.65 -4.12 -19.53
N THR A 38 -19.88 -4.02 -19.99
CA THR A 38 -20.20 -3.51 -21.32
C THR A 38 -20.19 -1.99 -21.43
N ARG A 39 -20.30 -1.24 -20.31
CA ARG A 39 -20.40 0.24 -20.31
C ARG A 39 -19.65 0.82 -19.12
N ASN A 40 -18.79 1.79 -19.38
CA ASN A 40 -18.11 2.59 -18.35
C ASN A 40 -17.40 3.78 -19.01
N THR A 41 -16.51 4.48 -18.27
CA THR A 41 -15.51 5.35 -18.89
C THR A 41 -14.60 4.53 -19.80
N LEU A 42 -13.94 5.16 -20.76
CA LEU A 42 -13.06 4.48 -21.72
C LEU A 42 -11.96 3.64 -21.05
N ASP A 43 -11.47 4.06 -19.88
CA ASP A 43 -10.43 3.34 -19.12
C ASP A 43 -10.98 2.15 -18.32
N LEU A 44 -12.27 2.09 -18.09
CA LEU A 44 -12.92 1.10 -17.24
C LEU A 44 -13.83 0.13 -18.01
N VAL A 45 -14.23 0.45 -19.23
CA VAL A 45 -15.04 -0.43 -20.07
C VAL A 45 -14.24 -1.67 -20.48
N GLY A 46 -14.93 -2.79 -20.67
CA GLY A 46 -14.30 -4.04 -21.08
C GLY A 46 -13.52 -4.76 -19.99
N LYS A 47 -13.74 -4.43 -18.70
CA LYS A 47 -13.22 -5.25 -17.61
C LYS A 47 -13.92 -6.60 -17.58
N VAL A 48 -13.15 -7.66 -17.33
CA VAL A 48 -13.64 -9.04 -17.24
C VAL A 48 -13.30 -9.58 -15.87
N SER A 49 -14.30 -10.13 -15.17
CA SER A 49 -14.15 -10.79 -13.87
C SER A 49 -14.57 -12.24 -13.95
N ILE A 50 -14.02 -13.07 -13.09
CA ILE A 50 -14.39 -14.46 -12.88
C ILE A 50 -15.07 -14.55 -11.51
N TRP A 51 -16.28 -15.08 -11.45
CA TRP A 51 -16.98 -15.34 -10.19
C TRP A 51 -16.46 -16.63 -9.54
N ARG A 52 -16.11 -16.55 -8.26
CA ARG A 52 -15.50 -17.66 -7.49
C ARG A 52 -16.27 -17.99 -6.22
N ASP A 53 -17.61 -17.83 -6.27
CA ASP A 53 -18.49 -18.02 -5.11
C ASP A 53 -18.08 -17.14 -3.91
N GLU A 54 -17.69 -15.88 -4.20
CA GLU A 54 -17.35 -14.89 -3.18
C GLU A 54 -18.50 -14.62 -2.19
N LEU A 55 -19.75 -14.91 -2.62
CA LEU A 55 -20.96 -14.87 -1.79
C LEU A 55 -21.79 -16.16 -1.99
N PRO A 56 -22.50 -16.64 -0.97
CA PRO A 56 -23.33 -17.86 -1.06
C PRO A 56 -24.42 -17.77 -2.13
N ILE A 57 -24.99 -16.59 -2.30
CA ILE A 57 -25.99 -16.26 -3.32
C ILE A 57 -25.68 -14.89 -3.87
N ALA A 58 -25.54 -14.80 -5.19
CA ALA A 58 -25.34 -13.52 -5.88
C ALA A 58 -26.02 -13.54 -7.25
N TYR A 59 -26.39 -12.36 -7.71
CA TYR A 59 -27.01 -12.12 -9.01
C TYR A 59 -26.27 -10.98 -9.72
N TYR A 60 -26.30 -10.99 -11.05
CA TYR A 60 -25.78 -9.90 -11.84
C TYR A 60 -26.92 -9.09 -12.47
N ASN A 61 -26.70 -7.81 -12.69
CA ASN A 61 -27.69 -6.91 -13.27
C ASN A 61 -27.51 -6.79 -14.80
N SER A 62 -28.51 -6.23 -15.48
CA SER A 62 -28.56 -6.07 -16.94
C SER A 62 -27.43 -5.23 -17.56
N ASN A 63 -26.65 -4.52 -16.75
CA ASN A 63 -25.50 -3.74 -17.22
C ASN A 63 -24.20 -4.55 -17.27
N VAL A 64 -24.24 -5.79 -16.84
CA VAL A 64 -23.14 -6.76 -16.88
C VAL A 64 -23.53 -7.88 -17.81
N LEU A 65 -22.65 -8.26 -18.72
CA LEU A 65 -22.87 -9.40 -19.61
C LEU A 65 -22.19 -10.63 -18.99
N LYS A 66 -22.94 -11.71 -18.81
CA LYS A 66 -22.36 -13.03 -18.54
C LYS A 66 -21.96 -13.67 -19.88
N LEU A 67 -20.71 -14.07 -19.99
CA LEU A 67 -20.18 -14.74 -21.18
C LEU A 67 -20.42 -16.25 -21.07
N GLU A 68 -21.05 -16.84 -22.07
CA GLU A 68 -21.23 -18.27 -22.22
C GLU A 68 -20.36 -18.78 -23.38
N PHE A 69 -19.59 -19.81 -23.13
CA PHE A 69 -18.67 -20.39 -24.11
C PHE A 69 -19.23 -21.71 -24.64
N LYS A 70 -19.07 -21.94 -25.94
CA LYS A 70 -19.53 -23.20 -26.55
C LYS A 70 -18.76 -24.39 -25.98
N SER A 71 -19.49 -25.42 -25.56
CA SER A 71 -18.94 -26.61 -24.91
C SER A 71 -17.89 -27.37 -25.75
N GLU A 72 -17.95 -27.26 -27.08
CA GLU A 72 -16.96 -27.87 -27.98
C GLU A 72 -15.56 -27.29 -27.80
N TYR A 73 -15.44 -25.99 -27.44
CA TYR A 73 -14.18 -25.28 -27.27
C TYR A 73 -13.81 -25.04 -25.80
N CYS A 74 -14.80 -25.11 -24.90
CA CYS A 74 -14.60 -24.75 -23.49
C CYS A 74 -14.41 -26.01 -22.63
N GLY A 75 -13.23 -26.14 -22.05
CA GLY A 75 -12.92 -27.07 -20.97
C GLY A 75 -13.09 -26.40 -19.60
N ASP A 76 -12.73 -25.13 -19.49
CA ASP A 76 -12.86 -24.33 -18.28
C ASP A 76 -13.14 -22.86 -18.63
N SER A 77 -14.24 -22.32 -18.18
CA SER A 77 -14.61 -20.92 -18.42
C SER A 77 -13.65 -19.91 -17.77
N ARG A 78 -12.99 -20.27 -16.67
CA ARG A 78 -11.99 -19.43 -16.01
C ARG A 78 -10.80 -19.12 -16.94
N TYR A 79 -10.38 -20.08 -17.78
CA TYR A 79 -9.37 -19.85 -18.79
C TYR A 79 -9.72 -18.66 -19.67
N PHE A 80 -10.94 -18.62 -20.19
CA PHE A 80 -11.41 -17.50 -21.03
C PHE A 80 -11.46 -16.19 -20.26
N GLY A 81 -11.86 -16.24 -18.98
CA GLY A 81 -11.79 -15.08 -18.09
C GLY A 81 -10.36 -14.52 -17.95
N TYR A 82 -9.36 -15.38 -17.84
CA TYR A 82 -7.96 -14.97 -17.85
C TYR A 82 -7.49 -14.50 -19.23
N ALA A 83 -7.81 -15.23 -20.30
CA ALA A 83 -7.42 -14.89 -21.67
C ALA A 83 -7.95 -13.49 -22.08
N LEU A 84 -9.20 -13.16 -21.73
CA LEU A 84 -9.78 -11.84 -21.93
C LEU A 84 -9.16 -10.71 -21.07
N ASN A 85 -8.32 -11.08 -20.10
CA ASN A 85 -7.51 -10.16 -19.31
C ASN A 85 -6.02 -10.19 -19.70
N SER A 86 -5.62 -10.84 -20.79
CA SER A 86 -4.28 -10.70 -21.36
C SER A 86 -4.06 -9.28 -21.87
N ALA A 87 -2.80 -8.86 -22.00
CA ALA A 87 -2.48 -7.51 -22.47
C ALA A 87 -3.06 -7.27 -23.89
N GLU A 88 -2.93 -8.25 -24.76
CA GLU A 88 -3.42 -8.22 -26.16
C GLU A 88 -4.96 -8.12 -26.19
N SER A 89 -5.66 -8.93 -25.38
CA SER A 89 -7.13 -8.90 -25.30
C SER A 89 -7.64 -7.58 -24.72
N ILE A 90 -6.96 -7.04 -23.71
CA ILE A 90 -7.33 -5.73 -23.12
C ILE A 90 -7.23 -4.63 -24.17
N GLU A 91 -6.15 -4.60 -24.95
CA GLU A 91 -5.97 -3.61 -26.02
C GLU A 91 -7.00 -3.80 -27.13
N ALA A 92 -7.24 -5.03 -27.57
CA ALA A 92 -8.25 -5.33 -28.57
C ALA A 92 -9.66 -4.92 -28.10
N ILE A 93 -10.06 -5.23 -26.88
CA ILE A 93 -11.35 -4.83 -26.29
C ILE A 93 -11.45 -3.31 -26.19
N ARG A 94 -10.37 -2.61 -25.82
CA ARG A 94 -10.35 -1.15 -25.77
C ARG A 94 -10.58 -0.52 -27.15
N ASN A 95 -10.02 -1.12 -28.19
CA ASN A 95 -10.20 -0.67 -29.58
C ASN A 95 -11.63 -0.92 -30.11
N LEU A 96 -12.37 -1.87 -29.54
CA LEU A 96 -13.79 -2.11 -29.83
C LEU A 96 -14.71 -1.10 -29.14
N ALA A 97 -14.22 -0.39 -28.12
CA ALA A 97 -15.04 0.55 -27.37
C ALA A 97 -15.40 1.77 -28.21
N THR A 98 -16.67 2.10 -28.24
CA THR A 98 -17.21 3.28 -28.93
C THR A 98 -17.84 4.23 -27.93
N GLY A 99 -17.67 5.54 -28.15
CA GLY A 99 -18.24 6.59 -27.29
C GLY A 99 -17.24 7.68 -26.95
N THR A 100 -17.49 8.38 -25.85
CA THR A 100 -16.63 9.45 -25.32
C THR A 100 -15.76 8.95 -24.18
N THR A 101 -14.81 9.77 -23.72
CA THR A 101 -13.99 9.45 -22.54
C THR A 101 -14.82 9.19 -21.28
N SER A 102 -15.95 9.86 -21.11
CA SER A 102 -16.84 9.73 -19.96
C SER A 102 -17.85 8.59 -20.07
N VAL A 103 -18.26 8.21 -21.29
CA VAL A 103 -19.20 7.10 -21.54
C VAL A 103 -18.77 6.35 -22.79
N ALA A 104 -18.22 5.18 -22.60
CA ALA A 104 -17.85 4.24 -23.64
C ALA A 104 -18.61 2.92 -23.48
N ALA A 105 -18.88 2.24 -24.60
CA ALA A 105 -19.54 0.96 -24.64
C ALA A 105 -18.84 0.00 -25.61
N VAL A 106 -18.82 -1.29 -25.23
CA VAL A 106 -18.47 -2.40 -26.10
C VAL A 106 -19.74 -3.16 -26.42
N TYR A 107 -20.11 -3.24 -27.71
CA TYR A 107 -21.31 -3.95 -28.13
C TYR A 107 -21.02 -5.43 -28.32
N THR A 108 -22.01 -6.27 -27.98
CA THR A 108 -21.89 -7.75 -28.08
C THR A 108 -21.49 -8.20 -29.47
N ARG A 109 -22.03 -7.59 -30.55
CA ARG A 109 -21.70 -7.92 -31.94
C ARG A 109 -20.21 -7.72 -32.26
N ASP A 110 -19.56 -6.74 -31.60
CA ASP A 110 -18.16 -6.42 -31.85
C ASP A 110 -17.27 -7.27 -30.95
N LEU A 111 -17.70 -7.53 -29.70
CA LEU A 111 -17.05 -8.48 -28.80
C LEU A 111 -16.94 -9.89 -29.40
N LEU A 112 -17.98 -10.35 -30.13
CA LEU A 112 -17.99 -11.66 -30.79
C LEU A 112 -16.98 -11.80 -31.94
N LYS A 113 -16.36 -10.72 -32.38
CA LYS A 113 -15.27 -10.73 -33.38
C LYS A 113 -13.90 -10.85 -32.76
N LEU A 114 -13.80 -10.79 -31.41
CA LEU A 114 -12.53 -10.89 -30.74
C LEU A 114 -11.99 -12.31 -30.86
N GLU A 115 -10.78 -12.43 -31.35
CA GLU A 115 -10.05 -13.69 -31.44
C GLU A 115 -9.15 -13.86 -30.21
N ILE A 116 -9.20 -15.06 -29.63
CA ILE A 116 -8.36 -15.45 -28.49
C ILE A 116 -7.78 -16.84 -28.74
N PRO A 117 -6.57 -17.15 -28.25
CA PRO A 117 -6.02 -18.50 -28.31
C PRO A 117 -6.92 -19.48 -27.55
N VAL A 118 -7.14 -20.68 -28.12
CA VAL A 118 -7.93 -21.75 -27.51
C VAL A 118 -7.10 -23.03 -27.51
N PRO A 119 -6.35 -23.34 -26.44
CA PRO A 119 -5.61 -24.59 -26.29
C PRO A 119 -6.57 -25.78 -26.06
N SER A 120 -6.00 -26.98 -25.92
CA SER A 120 -6.79 -28.16 -25.55
C SER A 120 -7.56 -27.95 -24.24
N LYS A 121 -8.70 -28.64 -24.06
CA LYS A 121 -9.52 -28.47 -22.86
C LYS A 121 -8.76 -28.81 -21.58
N SER A 122 -7.92 -29.82 -21.62
CA SER A 122 -7.06 -30.22 -20.51
C SER A 122 -6.04 -29.13 -20.16
N GLU A 123 -5.47 -28.49 -21.17
CA GLU A 123 -4.54 -27.37 -20.96
C GLU A 123 -5.25 -26.11 -20.44
N GLN A 124 -6.49 -25.83 -20.90
CA GLN A 124 -7.33 -24.75 -20.34
C GLN A 124 -7.52 -24.93 -18.83
N CYS A 125 -7.87 -26.14 -18.37
CA CYS A 125 -8.02 -26.45 -16.95
C CYS A 125 -6.68 -26.23 -16.20
N ALA A 126 -5.59 -26.77 -16.71
CA ALA A 126 -4.27 -26.63 -16.07
C ALA A 126 -3.84 -25.16 -15.95
N ILE A 127 -4.05 -24.36 -16.99
CA ILE A 127 -3.75 -22.91 -16.98
C ILE A 127 -4.63 -22.20 -15.98
N ALA A 128 -5.94 -22.47 -15.98
CA ALA A 128 -6.89 -21.84 -15.07
C ALA A 128 -6.56 -22.13 -13.60
N ASP A 129 -6.29 -23.39 -13.26
CA ASP A 129 -5.90 -23.81 -11.90
C ASP A 129 -4.59 -23.16 -11.46
N THR A 130 -3.59 -23.16 -12.33
CA THR A 130 -2.29 -22.57 -12.03
C THR A 130 -2.38 -21.06 -11.77
N LEU A 131 -3.15 -20.33 -12.58
CA LEU A 131 -3.36 -18.90 -12.39
C LEU A 131 -4.22 -18.61 -11.15
N GLU A 132 -5.20 -19.46 -10.86
CA GLU A 132 -6.03 -19.32 -9.67
C GLU A 132 -5.25 -19.54 -8.38
N ASP A 133 -4.32 -20.50 -8.35
CA ASP A 133 -3.46 -20.72 -7.19
C ASP A 133 -2.60 -19.48 -6.87
N VAL A 134 -2.08 -18.81 -7.89
CA VAL A 134 -1.32 -17.57 -7.72
C VAL A 134 -2.25 -16.43 -7.24
N GLU A 135 -3.50 -16.35 -7.73
CA GLU A 135 -4.50 -15.38 -7.24
C GLU A 135 -4.83 -15.61 -5.76
N ARG A 136 -5.03 -16.86 -5.35
CA ARG A 136 -5.26 -17.21 -3.93
C ARG A 136 -4.07 -16.82 -3.07
N LEU A 137 -2.84 -17.04 -3.54
CA LEU A 137 -1.63 -16.60 -2.82
C LEU A 137 -1.58 -15.08 -2.67
N ILE A 138 -1.85 -14.33 -3.74
CA ILE A 138 -1.89 -12.85 -3.72
C ILE A 138 -2.94 -12.35 -2.72
N SER A 139 -4.14 -12.94 -2.75
CA SER A 139 -5.25 -12.59 -1.85
C SER A 139 -4.90 -12.88 -0.39
N SER A 140 -4.34 -14.06 -0.12
CA SER A 140 -3.92 -14.49 1.22
C SER A 140 -2.82 -13.59 1.78
N LEU A 141 -1.81 -13.24 0.98
CA LEU A 141 -0.74 -12.32 1.39
C LEU A 141 -1.29 -10.92 1.66
N THR A 142 -2.22 -10.42 0.85
CA THR A 142 -2.85 -9.10 1.03
C THR A 142 -3.62 -9.04 2.36
N LEU A 143 -4.41 -10.07 2.65
CA LEU A 143 -5.17 -10.17 3.91
C LEU A 143 -4.23 -10.29 5.12
N LEU A 144 -3.17 -11.10 5.01
CA LEU A 144 -2.18 -11.29 6.07
C LEU A 144 -1.45 -9.98 6.38
N ILE A 145 -1.04 -9.22 5.37
CA ILE A 145 -0.41 -7.90 5.54
C ILE A 145 -1.36 -6.95 6.29
N ALA A 146 -2.63 -6.86 5.86
CA ALA A 146 -3.61 -6.02 6.53
C ALA A 146 -3.81 -6.41 8.00
N LYS A 147 -3.91 -7.71 8.29
CA LYS A 147 -4.01 -8.24 9.67
C LYS A 147 -2.77 -7.89 10.50
N LYS A 148 -1.57 -8.08 9.97
CA LYS A 148 -0.32 -7.74 10.65
C LYS A 148 -0.18 -6.25 10.93
N GLN A 149 -0.60 -5.39 9.99
CA GLN A 149 -0.64 -3.94 10.19
C GLN A 149 -1.61 -3.55 11.31
N ALA A 150 -2.80 -4.14 11.36
CA ALA A 150 -3.77 -3.90 12.42
C ALA A 150 -3.25 -4.35 13.79
N ILE A 151 -2.58 -5.51 13.86
CA ILE A 151 -1.94 -6.01 15.08
C ILE A 151 -0.83 -5.04 15.54
N LYS A 152 0.07 -4.62 14.63
CA LYS A 152 1.12 -3.64 14.93
C LYS A 152 0.53 -2.35 15.49
N GLN A 153 -0.55 -1.84 14.90
CA GLN A 153 -1.21 -0.64 15.38
C GLN A 153 -1.83 -0.83 16.77
N GLY A 154 -2.44 -1.98 17.02
CA GLY A 154 -2.95 -2.35 18.36
C GLY A 154 -1.85 -2.42 19.40
N ILE A 155 -0.72 -3.06 19.08
CA ILE A 155 0.48 -3.14 19.94
C ILE A 155 1.01 -1.73 20.21
N MET A 156 1.18 -0.89 19.19
CA MET A 156 1.61 0.50 19.37
C MET A 156 0.70 1.25 20.32
N GLN A 157 -0.63 1.11 20.15
CA GLN A 157 -1.58 1.77 21.03
C GLN A 157 -1.51 1.27 22.48
N GLN A 158 -1.33 -0.03 22.69
CA GLN A 158 -1.26 -0.61 24.04
C GLN A 158 0.05 -0.26 24.75
N LEU A 159 1.19 -0.45 24.09
CA LEU A 159 2.52 -0.26 24.70
C LEU A 159 2.86 1.23 24.89
N LEU A 160 2.42 2.10 23.99
CA LEU A 160 2.74 3.53 24.06
C LEU A 160 1.71 4.37 24.85
N THR A 161 0.55 3.78 25.26
CA THR A 161 -0.50 4.48 26.03
C THR A 161 -0.59 4.08 27.50
N ARG A 162 0.40 3.41 28.07
CA ARG A 162 0.40 2.94 29.49
C ARG A 162 -0.63 1.86 29.87
N ARG A 163 -1.46 1.36 28.96
CA ARG A 163 -2.52 0.40 29.32
C ARG A 163 -1.98 -0.98 29.72
N VAL A 164 -0.76 -1.32 29.32
CA VAL A 164 -0.11 -2.59 29.63
C VAL A 164 1.32 -2.30 30.12
N ARG A 165 1.45 -1.78 31.35
CA ARG A 165 2.75 -1.72 32.03
C ARG A 165 2.90 -2.89 32.96
N ARG A 166 4.10 -3.51 32.95
CA ARG A 166 4.48 -4.47 33.99
C ARG A 166 4.63 -3.68 35.29
N SER A 167 3.82 -4.05 36.28
CA SER A 167 3.76 -3.41 37.59
C SER A 167 5.07 -3.52 38.40
N ASP A 168 6.00 -4.34 37.94
CA ASP A 168 7.22 -4.73 38.67
C ASP A 168 8.41 -3.79 38.41
N LEU A 169 8.31 -2.85 37.43
CA LEU A 169 9.37 -1.91 37.04
C LEU A 169 9.04 -0.44 37.38
N SER A 170 8.08 -0.21 38.23
CA SER A 170 7.54 1.14 38.51
C SER A 170 8.44 1.94 39.45
N GLU A 171 9.51 2.55 38.93
CA GLU A 171 10.03 3.77 39.54
C GLU A 171 9.10 4.95 39.20
N PRO A 172 8.96 5.94 40.14
CA PRO A 172 8.16 7.15 39.86
C PRO A 172 8.76 7.91 38.69
N GLN A 173 8.08 7.91 37.56
CA GLN A 173 8.55 8.54 36.33
C GLN A 173 8.42 10.06 36.45
N LYS A 174 9.51 10.74 36.10
CA LYS A 174 9.57 12.18 36.04
C LYS A 174 9.11 12.64 34.67
N GLU A 175 8.04 13.45 34.62
CA GLU A 175 7.66 14.15 33.41
C GLU A 175 8.86 14.95 32.88
N THR A 176 9.32 14.61 31.67
CA THR A 176 10.55 15.19 31.11
C THR A 176 10.21 15.95 29.84
N ARG A 177 10.67 17.19 29.73
CA ARG A 177 10.42 18.01 28.54
C ARG A 177 11.42 17.68 27.43
N LEU A 178 10.97 17.77 26.18
CA LEU A 178 11.85 17.54 25.03
C LEU A 178 13.08 18.44 25.02
N ARG A 179 12.99 19.68 25.52
CA ARG A 179 14.17 20.59 25.64
C ARG A 179 15.28 20.04 26.53
N ASP A 180 14.91 19.22 27.53
CA ASP A 180 15.86 18.63 28.47
C ASP A 180 16.54 17.38 27.88
N LEU A 181 15.92 16.75 26.88
CA LEU A 181 16.39 15.54 26.23
C LEU A 181 17.22 15.80 24.97
N GLY A 182 17.02 16.95 24.29
CA GLY A 182 17.66 17.19 23.02
C GLY A 182 17.49 18.62 22.48
N MET A 183 17.78 18.77 21.21
CA MET A 183 17.69 20.06 20.51
C MET A 183 17.05 19.91 19.14
N VAL A 184 16.33 20.93 18.68
CA VAL A 184 15.79 21.01 17.33
C VAL A 184 16.72 21.74 16.38
N TYR A 185 16.72 21.35 15.11
CA TYR A 185 17.38 22.08 14.02
C TYR A 185 16.45 22.13 12.79
N GLY A 186 16.69 23.12 11.92
CA GLY A 186 15.90 23.28 10.69
C GLY A 186 16.42 22.40 9.55
N GLY A 187 15.55 22.13 8.59
CA GLY A 187 15.96 21.63 7.28
C GLY A 187 16.70 22.69 6.46
N LEU A 188 16.95 22.38 5.18
CA LEU A 188 17.61 23.26 4.23
C LEU A 188 16.98 24.66 4.18
N THR A 189 17.80 25.70 4.19
CA THR A 189 17.38 27.10 4.12
C THR A 189 18.00 27.80 2.90
N GLY A 190 17.30 28.80 2.35
CA GLY A 190 17.80 29.59 1.23
C GLY A 190 17.91 28.84 -0.10
N LYS A 191 17.19 27.73 -0.27
CA LYS A 191 17.20 26.90 -1.48
C LYS A 191 16.01 27.21 -2.37
N GLY A 192 16.26 27.44 -3.65
CA GLY A 192 15.26 27.59 -4.69
C GLY A 192 15.03 26.29 -5.47
N LYS A 193 13.98 26.27 -6.33
CA LYS A 193 13.65 25.10 -7.17
C LYS A 193 14.84 24.60 -8.01
N GLY A 194 15.71 25.49 -8.47
CA GLY A 194 16.89 25.16 -9.30
C GLY A 194 18.04 24.49 -8.54
N ASP A 195 18.02 24.48 -7.21
CA ASP A 195 19.05 23.82 -6.39
C ASP A 195 18.77 22.36 -6.16
N PHE A 196 17.49 21.95 -6.28
CA PHE A 196 17.07 20.56 -6.12
C PHE A 196 17.22 19.76 -7.43
N GLY A 197 17.45 18.44 -7.30
CA GLY A 197 17.72 17.52 -8.40
C GLY A 197 19.15 17.63 -8.96
N ARG A 198 19.99 18.46 -8.39
CA ARG A 198 21.37 18.76 -8.84
C ARG A 198 22.34 18.83 -7.64
N GLY A 199 23.63 18.71 -7.94
CA GLY A 199 24.67 18.77 -6.92
C GLY A 199 25.02 17.40 -6.33
N VAL A 200 26.04 17.40 -5.45
CA VAL A 200 26.60 16.19 -4.84
C VAL A 200 26.05 15.92 -3.44
N ALA A 201 25.40 16.90 -2.82
CA ALA A 201 24.79 16.75 -1.52
C ALA A 201 23.47 15.97 -1.64
N ALA A 202 23.18 15.18 -0.61
CA ALA A 202 21.94 14.46 -0.48
C ALA A 202 21.00 15.13 0.54
N PHE A 203 19.71 14.87 0.45
CA PHE A 203 18.78 15.27 1.51
C PHE A 203 17.67 14.24 1.69
N VAL A 204 17.25 14.06 2.94
CA VAL A 204 16.06 13.28 3.29
C VAL A 204 14.83 14.04 2.82
N THR A 205 13.98 13.39 2.01
CA THR A 205 12.81 14.04 1.42
C THR A 205 11.67 14.18 2.42
N PHE A 206 10.69 15.01 2.11
CA PHE A 206 9.47 15.13 2.91
C PHE A 206 8.69 13.81 2.97
N LEU A 207 8.60 13.11 1.85
CA LEU A 207 7.89 11.84 1.76
C LEU A 207 8.58 10.72 2.56
N ASP A 208 9.92 10.70 2.61
CA ASP A 208 10.65 9.77 3.47
C ASP A 208 10.22 9.93 4.93
N VAL A 209 10.16 11.18 5.41
CA VAL A 209 9.78 11.48 6.80
C VAL A 209 8.32 11.12 7.07
N VAL A 210 7.42 11.41 6.15
CA VAL A 210 5.98 11.17 6.35
C VAL A 210 5.64 9.68 6.29
N ASN A 211 6.21 8.97 5.33
CA ASN A 211 5.82 7.59 5.04
C ASN A 211 6.50 6.54 5.94
N ASN A 212 7.63 6.87 6.57
CA ASN A 212 8.41 5.90 7.31
C ASN A 212 8.59 6.32 8.77
N ALA A 213 8.46 5.36 9.69
CA ALA A 213 8.84 5.58 11.09
C ALA A 213 10.35 5.43 11.29
N ARG A 214 11.01 4.62 10.46
CA ARG A 214 12.43 4.30 10.51
C ARG A 214 13.03 4.38 9.11
N LEU A 215 14.06 5.21 8.95
CA LEU A 215 14.76 5.39 7.68
C LEU A 215 15.99 4.50 7.65
N MET A 216 15.89 3.35 6.99
CA MET A 216 17.01 2.41 6.82
C MET A 216 17.68 2.60 5.46
N THR A 217 16.91 2.70 4.40
CA THR A 217 17.37 2.86 3.00
C THR A 217 16.50 3.89 2.29
N PRO A 218 16.56 5.19 2.71
CA PRO A 218 15.72 6.22 2.10
C PRO A 218 16.16 6.53 0.67
N ASP A 219 15.20 6.95 -0.16
CA ASP A 219 15.47 7.46 -1.51
C ASP A 219 15.84 8.94 -1.43
N LEU A 220 17.12 9.18 -1.16
CA LEU A 220 17.65 10.52 -0.90
C LEU A 220 17.58 11.39 -2.16
N GLY A 221 16.95 12.56 -2.03
CA GLY A 221 17.00 13.59 -3.05
C GLY A 221 18.39 14.22 -3.20
N ARG A 222 18.65 14.85 -4.34
CA ARG A 222 19.89 15.59 -4.60
C ARG A 222 19.68 17.09 -4.46
N VAL A 223 20.67 17.79 -3.91
CA VAL A 223 20.64 19.24 -3.71
C VAL A 223 22.03 19.86 -3.85
N ARG A 224 22.08 21.08 -4.37
CA ARG A 224 23.30 21.87 -4.39
C ARG A 224 23.46 22.61 -3.08
N VAL A 225 24.55 22.35 -2.35
CA VAL A 225 24.95 23.06 -1.15
C VAL A 225 26.40 23.57 -1.36
N HIS A 226 26.61 24.85 -1.17
CA HIS A 226 27.95 25.45 -1.27
C HIS A 226 28.70 25.33 0.07
N GLU A 227 30.00 25.22 0.05
CA GLU A 227 30.83 25.05 1.25
C GLU A 227 30.69 26.24 2.24
N SER A 228 30.41 27.44 1.72
CA SER A 228 30.17 28.64 2.53
C SER A 228 28.81 28.65 3.27
N GLU A 229 27.89 27.75 2.92
CA GLU A 229 26.57 27.69 3.53
C GLU A 229 26.61 26.96 4.87
N ARG A 230 25.97 27.56 5.87
CA ARG A 230 25.77 26.92 7.19
C ARG A 230 24.45 26.17 7.22
N GLN A 231 24.46 24.91 6.75
CA GLN A 231 23.29 24.02 6.77
C GLN A 231 23.45 22.96 7.87
N HIS A 232 22.33 22.57 8.48
CA HIS A 232 22.34 21.49 9.47
C HIS A 232 22.40 20.12 8.78
N ARG A 233 23.36 19.30 9.18
CA ARG A 233 23.51 17.93 8.68
C ARG A 233 22.66 16.97 9.49
N VAL A 234 22.08 15.99 8.80
CA VAL A 234 21.39 14.86 9.41
C VAL A 234 22.42 13.85 9.92
N MET A 235 22.19 13.29 11.08
CA MET A 235 23.05 12.25 11.69
C MET A 235 22.21 11.04 12.05
N ARG A 236 22.82 9.86 12.10
CA ARG A 236 22.17 8.65 12.61
C ARG A 236 21.70 8.88 14.05
N GLY A 237 20.48 8.46 14.35
CA GLY A 237 19.81 8.69 15.63
C GLY A 237 19.06 10.02 15.72
N ASP A 238 19.14 10.92 14.74
CA ASP A 238 18.23 12.07 14.69
C ASP A 238 16.79 11.60 14.45
N VAL A 239 15.84 12.27 15.10
CA VAL A 239 14.41 12.08 14.81
C VAL A 239 13.93 13.25 13.97
N LEU A 240 13.47 12.96 12.76
CA LEU A 240 13.04 13.94 11.78
C LEU A 240 11.51 14.08 11.81
N PHE A 241 11.00 15.28 11.65
CA PHE A 241 9.57 15.61 11.70
C PHE A 241 9.18 16.45 10.49
N ASN A 242 8.01 16.18 9.90
CA ASN A 242 7.42 17.13 8.97
C ASN A 242 6.91 18.36 9.76
N GLY A 243 7.42 19.53 9.40
CA GLY A 243 7.07 20.81 10.08
C GLY A 243 5.74 21.38 9.66
N SER A 244 5.14 20.91 8.56
CA SER A 244 3.86 21.39 8.04
C SER A 244 3.06 20.26 7.40
N SER A 245 1.71 20.37 7.43
CA SER A 245 0.77 19.48 6.75
C SER A 245 -0.50 20.22 6.34
N GLU A 246 -1.31 19.62 5.49
CA GLU A 246 -2.65 20.10 5.11
C GLU A 246 -3.69 19.76 6.18
N THR A 247 -3.40 18.77 7.03
CA THR A 247 -4.25 18.35 8.15
C THR A 247 -3.50 18.45 9.47
N PRO A 248 -4.16 18.81 10.59
CA PRO A 248 -3.51 18.87 11.90
C PRO A 248 -3.07 17.49 12.40
N GLU A 249 -3.75 16.43 11.95
CA GLU A 249 -3.47 15.05 12.32
C GLU A 249 -2.17 14.54 11.69
N GLU A 250 -1.69 15.12 10.59
CA GLU A 250 -0.48 14.69 9.88
C GLU A 250 0.75 15.54 10.17
N VAL A 251 0.60 16.68 10.87
CA VAL A 251 1.77 17.51 11.21
C VAL A 251 2.63 16.82 12.28
N ALA A 252 3.95 16.96 12.21
CA ALA A 252 4.94 16.31 13.07
C ALA A 252 4.87 14.76 13.11
N LEU A 253 4.61 14.13 11.98
CA LEU A 253 4.94 12.72 11.82
C LEU A 253 6.46 12.55 11.93
N ALA A 254 6.88 11.53 12.68
CA ALA A 254 8.28 11.35 13.04
C ALA A 254 8.94 10.20 12.28
N ALA A 255 10.22 10.36 11.93
CA ALA A 255 11.06 9.30 11.36
C ALA A 255 12.44 9.31 12.00
N VAL A 256 12.92 8.19 12.51
CA VAL A 256 14.28 8.06 13.01
C VAL A 256 15.27 7.78 11.87
N VAL A 257 16.42 8.44 11.89
CA VAL A 257 17.52 8.18 10.96
C VAL A 257 18.28 6.93 11.42
N ASP A 258 18.10 5.83 10.74
CA ASP A 258 18.76 4.56 11.04
C ASP A 258 19.64 4.07 9.86
N PHE A 259 20.24 5.00 9.16
CA PHE A 259 21.23 4.74 8.13
C PHE A 259 22.47 5.61 8.35
N ASN A 260 23.56 5.27 7.69
CA ASN A 260 24.76 6.12 7.70
C ASN A 260 24.56 7.32 6.75
N ALA A 261 24.19 8.46 7.30
CA ALA A 261 23.90 9.67 6.55
C ALA A 261 25.15 10.31 5.90
N GLY A 262 26.36 9.89 6.28
CA GLY A 262 27.59 10.53 5.80
C GLY A 262 27.72 11.99 6.25
N SER A 263 28.69 12.70 5.66
CA SER A 263 28.99 14.10 6.02
C SER A 263 28.21 15.14 5.19
N ASN A 264 27.46 14.72 4.18
CA ASN A 264 26.85 15.63 3.19
C ASN A 264 25.36 15.33 2.94
N THR A 265 24.67 14.95 4.01
CA THR A 265 23.22 14.68 3.99
C THR A 265 22.49 15.71 4.84
N TYR A 266 21.45 16.26 4.26
CA TYR A 266 20.65 17.35 4.83
C TYR A 266 19.19 16.92 4.96
N LEU A 267 18.32 17.82 5.44
CA LEU A 267 16.90 17.57 5.61
C LEU A 267 16.09 18.54 4.73
N ASN A 268 14.96 18.06 4.19
CA ASN A 268 14.02 18.87 3.44
C ASN A 268 13.63 20.15 4.21
N SER A 269 13.45 21.27 3.52
CA SER A 269 13.13 22.58 4.10
C SER A 269 11.80 22.65 4.85
N PHE A 270 10.85 21.77 4.53
CA PHE A 270 9.56 21.66 5.22
C PHE A 270 9.59 20.75 6.44
N CYS A 271 10.76 20.21 6.77
CA CYS A 271 10.98 19.34 7.92
C CYS A 271 11.90 20.01 8.95
N PHE A 272 11.90 19.48 10.15
CA PHE A 272 12.87 19.80 11.19
C PHE A 272 13.40 18.52 11.83
N GLY A 273 14.63 18.57 12.31
CA GLY A 273 15.26 17.45 13.03
C GLY A 273 15.30 17.73 14.53
N TYR A 274 15.21 16.65 15.29
CA TYR A 274 15.41 16.64 16.74
C TYR A 274 16.58 15.71 17.05
N ARG A 275 17.66 16.26 17.63
CA ARG A 275 18.86 15.53 18.00
C ARG A 275 18.89 15.29 19.48
N ILE A 276 18.92 14.02 19.86
CA ILE A 276 18.96 13.58 21.26
C ILE A 276 20.32 13.89 21.85
N ARG A 277 20.32 14.47 23.06
CA ARG A 277 21.52 14.76 23.87
C ARG A 277 21.60 13.85 25.10
N ARG A 278 20.51 13.18 25.43
CA ARG A 278 20.40 12.26 26.57
C ARG A 278 20.01 10.86 26.11
N PRO A 279 20.93 10.17 25.40
CA PRO A 279 20.67 8.79 24.94
C PRO A 279 20.57 7.78 26.10
N ASP A 280 20.98 8.19 27.30
CA ASP A 280 20.79 7.47 28.55
C ASP A 280 19.34 7.47 29.07
N LEU A 281 18.51 8.39 28.58
CA LEU A 281 17.10 8.54 29.01
C LEU A 281 16.10 8.20 27.91
N VAL A 282 16.47 8.33 26.62
CA VAL A 282 15.50 8.16 25.54
C VAL A 282 16.11 7.48 24.32
N ASP A 283 15.41 6.49 23.80
CA ASP A 283 15.71 5.83 22.53
C ASP A 283 15.09 6.63 21.37
N PRO A 284 15.83 6.98 20.32
CA PRO A 284 15.33 7.75 19.20
C PRO A 284 14.23 7.03 18.40
N THR A 285 14.32 5.70 18.29
CA THR A 285 13.33 4.90 17.58
C THR A 285 12.01 4.84 18.37
N PHE A 286 12.11 4.75 19.70
CA PHE A 286 10.95 4.86 20.57
C PHE A 286 10.21 6.19 20.36
N LEU A 287 10.94 7.33 20.32
CA LEU A 287 10.32 8.63 20.04
C LEU A 287 9.64 8.67 18.68
N ALA A 288 10.25 8.12 17.65
CA ALA A 288 9.64 8.08 16.32
C ALA A 288 8.32 7.30 16.34
N TYR A 289 8.26 6.15 16.97
CA TYR A 289 7.03 5.38 17.13
C TYR A 289 6.02 6.09 18.04
N PHE A 290 6.46 6.69 19.14
CA PHE A 290 5.59 7.43 20.05
C PHE A 290 4.84 8.55 19.30
N PHE A 291 5.53 9.40 18.55
CA PHE A 291 4.90 10.51 17.82
C PHE A 291 4.02 10.04 16.64
N ARG A 292 4.08 8.79 16.26
CA ARG A 292 3.15 8.16 15.30
C ARG A 292 1.99 7.42 15.98
N SER A 293 2.05 7.21 17.28
CA SER A 293 0.96 6.60 18.06
C SER A 293 -0.20 7.57 18.30
N GLY A 294 -1.37 7.06 18.67
CA GLY A 294 -2.52 7.89 19.04
C GLY A 294 -2.20 8.91 20.15
N ALA A 295 -1.44 8.52 21.17
CA ALA A 295 -1.03 9.41 22.26
C ALA A 295 -0.09 10.52 21.77
N GLY A 296 0.94 10.15 21.01
CA GLY A 296 1.87 11.13 20.44
C GLY A 296 1.20 12.06 19.44
N ARG A 297 0.27 11.55 18.60
CA ARG A 297 -0.53 12.40 17.69
C ARG A 297 -1.39 13.41 18.47
N ALA A 298 -2.07 12.98 19.52
CA ALA A 298 -2.86 13.87 20.37
C ALA A 298 -2.00 14.96 21.03
N SER A 299 -0.78 14.64 21.48
CA SER A 299 0.12 15.62 22.11
C SER A 299 0.60 16.70 21.15
N VAL A 300 0.81 16.41 19.87
CA VAL A 300 1.27 17.40 18.88
C VAL A 300 0.13 18.09 18.14
N ALA A 301 -1.04 17.46 17.98
CA ALA A 301 -2.18 18.08 17.30
C ALA A 301 -2.62 19.39 17.98
N SER A 302 -2.54 19.45 19.31
CA SER A 302 -2.83 20.67 20.10
C SER A 302 -1.85 21.83 19.84
N LEU A 303 -0.67 21.54 19.26
CA LEU A 303 0.35 22.54 18.93
C LEU A 303 0.25 23.04 17.49
N ALA A 304 -0.55 22.37 16.65
CA ALA A 304 -0.74 22.70 15.25
C ALA A 304 -1.43 24.06 15.11
N GLN A 305 -0.85 24.97 14.33
CA GLN A 305 -1.37 26.32 14.08
C GLN A 305 -1.50 26.56 12.59
N GLY A 306 -2.62 27.11 12.15
CA GLY A 306 -2.93 27.43 10.76
C GLY A 306 -4.38 27.09 10.40
N ALA A 307 -4.85 27.59 9.25
CA ALA A 307 -6.21 27.33 8.76
C ALA A 307 -6.22 26.44 7.50
N THR A 308 -5.30 26.68 6.57
CA THR A 308 -5.16 25.90 5.31
C THR A 308 -3.90 25.05 5.28
N ARG A 309 -2.92 25.42 6.07
CA ARG A 309 -1.68 24.69 6.26
C ARG A 309 -1.25 24.78 7.72
N TYR A 310 -1.19 23.66 8.36
CA TYR A 310 -0.83 23.54 9.76
C TYR A 310 0.68 23.46 9.93
N ASN A 311 1.20 24.25 10.89
CA ASN A 311 2.63 24.29 11.21
C ASN A 311 2.84 24.10 12.71
N ILE A 312 4.00 23.61 13.11
CA ILE A 312 4.41 23.53 14.52
C ILE A 312 5.53 24.50 14.81
N ALA A 313 5.34 25.34 15.83
CA ALA A 313 6.39 26.17 16.39
C ALA A 313 7.39 25.26 17.13
N LYS A 314 8.67 25.29 16.72
CA LYS A 314 9.74 24.46 17.32
C LYS A 314 9.92 24.70 18.83
N SER A 315 9.67 25.94 19.31
CA SER A 315 9.69 26.25 20.74
C SER A 315 8.60 25.53 21.51
N LYS A 316 7.36 25.51 20.98
CA LYS A 316 6.23 24.79 21.57
C LYS A 316 6.46 23.28 21.56
N PHE A 317 7.05 22.76 20.49
CA PHE A 317 7.44 21.35 20.44
C PHE A 317 8.45 20.99 21.53
N LEU A 318 9.46 21.84 21.78
CA LEU A 318 10.44 21.62 22.86
C LEU A 318 9.84 21.72 24.26
N ASP A 319 8.69 22.38 24.42
CA ASP A 319 7.98 22.50 25.71
C ASP A 319 7.09 21.28 26.01
N LEU A 320 6.91 20.38 25.04
CA LEU A 320 6.17 19.14 25.28
C LEU A 320 6.82 18.35 26.39
N ALA A 321 6.03 18.01 27.38
CA ALA A 321 6.40 17.13 28.46
C ALA A 321 5.92 15.72 28.10
N LEU A 322 6.87 14.76 28.18
CA LEU A 322 6.62 13.36 27.89
C LEU A 322 6.81 12.55 29.16
N ASP A 323 5.93 11.60 29.33
CA ASP A 323 6.07 10.60 30.35
C ASP A 323 6.69 9.34 29.75
N LEU A 324 8.01 9.25 29.82
CA LEU A 324 8.79 8.20 29.19
C LEU A 324 8.95 7.00 30.13
N PRO A 325 8.83 5.76 29.62
CA PRO A 325 9.26 4.57 30.33
C PRO A 325 10.79 4.60 30.56
N CYS A 326 11.30 3.71 31.40
CA CYS A 326 12.75 3.52 31.51
C CYS A 326 13.33 3.07 30.17
N LEU A 327 14.63 3.34 29.95
CA LEU A 327 15.27 3.06 28.66
C LEU A 327 15.16 1.59 28.23
N GLU A 328 15.28 0.66 29.17
CA GLU A 328 15.12 -0.78 28.93
C GLU A 328 13.71 -1.13 28.41
N GLU A 329 12.67 -0.55 28.98
CA GLU A 329 11.30 -0.73 28.51
C GLU A 329 11.10 -0.11 27.11
N GLN A 330 11.67 1.09 26.86
CA GLN A 330 11.66 1.71 25.54
C GLN A 330 12.28 0.78 24.48
N GLN A 331 13.46 0.22 24.78
CA GLN A 331 14.18 -0.69 23.88
C GLN A 331 13.39 -2.00 23.66
N GLY A 332 12.75 -2.54 24.68
CA GLY A 332 11.86 -3.68 24.55
C GLY A 332 10.68 -3.42 23.63
N ILE A 333 10.04 -2.25 23.76
CA ILE A 333 8.96 -1.81 22.87
C ILE A 333 9.45 -1.67 21.42
N VAL A 334 10.60 -1.02 21.24
CA VAL A 334 11.23 -0.84 19.93
C VAL A 334 11.52 -2.18 19.26
N ALA A 335 12.04 -3.16 19.99
CA ALA A 335 12.32 -4.49 19.44
C ALA A 335 11.05 -5.14 18.87
N VAL A 336 9.96 -5.17 19.64
CA VAL A 336 8.69 -5.75 19.20
C VAL A 336 8.11 -5.05 17.97
N LEU A 337 8.21 -3.71 17.90
CA LEU A 337 7.70 -2.94 16.78
C LEU A 337 8.56 -3.09 15.53
N ASN A 338 9.88 -3.18 15.67
CA ASN A 338 10.80 -3.45 14.58
C ASN A 338 10.57 -4.83 13.98
N ASP A 339 10.46 -5.88 14.80
CA ASP A 339 10.18 -7.24 14.34
C ASP A 339 8.86 -7.28 13.52
N SER A 340 7.83 -6.59 14.02
CA SER A 340 6.55 -6.48 13.30
C SER A 340 6.68 -5.74 11.97
N GLU A 341 7.52 -4.72 11.89
CA GLU A 341 7.77 -3.95 10.65
C GLU A 341 8.52 -4.80 9.63
N GLU A 342 9.57 -5.49 10.05
CA GLU A 342 10.37 -6.37 9.20
C GLU A 342 9.53 -7.53 8.63
N GLU A 343 8.66 -8.12 9.45
CA GLU A 343 7.72 -9.14 8.97
C GLU A 343 6.76 -8.59 7.89
N ILE A 344 6.21 -7.40 8.10
CA ILE A 344 5.32 -6.76 7.12
C ILE A 344 6.06 -6.46 5.82
N GLU A 345 7.28 -5.94 5.86
CA GLU A 345 8.09 -5.66 4.68
C GLU A 345 8.45 -6.95 3.92
N PHE A 346 8.79 -8.02 4.62
CA PHE A 346 9.01 -9.34 4.00
C PHE A 346 7.75 -9.84 3.27
N LEU A 347 6.57 -9.72 3.90
CA LEU A 347 5.32 -10.11 3.27
C LEU A 347 4.99 -9.24 2.04
N ARG A 348 5.28 -7.94 2.06
CA ARG A 348 5.12 -7.03 0.92
C ARG A 348 6.03 -7.42 -0.25
N ALA A 349 7.28 -7.76 0.02
CA ALA A 349 8.21 -8.24 -1.00
C ALA A 349 7.70 -9.53 -1.65
N ARG A 350 7.21 -10.49 -0.86
CA ARG A 350 6.57 -11.72 -1.35
C ARG A 350 5.34 -11.44 -2.21
N LEU A 351 4.48 -10.51 -1.78
CA LEU A 351 3.29 -10.09 -2.54
C LEU A 351 3.67 -9.49 -3.90
N ASN A 352 4.66 -8.61 -3.93
CA ASN A 352 5.14 -8.02 -5.18
C ASN A 352 5.71 -9.10 -6.12
N LYS A 353 6.48 -10.04 -5.58
CA LYS A 353 7.01 -11.17 -6.36
C LYS A 353 5.90 -12.07 -6.92
N ALA A 354 4.87 -12.37 -6.13
CA ALA A 354 3.72 -13.15 -6.59
C ALA A 354 2.98 -12.42 -7.74
N ARG A 355 2.83 -11.10 -7.67
CA ARG A 355 2.24 -10.28 -8.74
C ARG A 355 3.07 -10.30 -10.02
N GLU A 356 4.39 -10.24 -9.90
CA GLU A 356 5.30 -10.35 -11.05
C GLU A 356 5.20 -11.74 -11.70
N ILE A 357 5.22 -12.80 -10.89
CA ILE A 357 5.06 -14.18 -11.36
C ILE A 357 3.74 -14.33 -12.10
N LYS A 358 2.63 -13.88 -11.52
CA LYS A 358 1.32 -13.89 -12.19
C LYS A 358 1.37 -13.23 -13.56
N ARG A 359 1.97 -12.03 -13.64
CA ARG A 359 2.08 -11.29 -14.90
C ARG A 359 2.87 -12.07 -15.95
N GLY A 360 4.01 -12.65 -15.55
CA GLY A 360 4.82 -13.50 -16.44
C GLY A 360 4.05 -14.74 -16.90
N MET A 361 3.39 -15.44 -15.97
CA MET A 361 2.58 -16.62 -16.29
C MET A 361 1.43 -16.28 -17.26
N MET A 362 0.70 -15.19 -17.04
CA MET A 362 -0.34 -14.75 -17.97
C MET A 362 0.24 -14.50 -19.37
N GLN A 363 1.40 -13.87 -19.46
CA GLN A 363 2.05 -13.58 -20.73
C GLN A 363 2.52 -14.86 -21.45
N GLU A 364 3.06 -15.82 -20.74
CA GLU A 364 3.60 -17.05 -21.33
C GLU A 364 2.51 -18.08 -21.66
N LEU A 365 1.59 -18.34 -20.71
CA LEU A 365 0.60 -19.40 -20.84
C LEU A 365 -0.59 -19.01 -21.74
N LEU A 366 -1.08 -17.76 -21.64
CA LEU A 366 -2.24 -17.33 -22.42
C LEU A 366 -1.91 -17.03 -23.88
N THR A 367 -0.62 -16.81 -24.20
CA THR A 367 -0.14 -16.65 -25.59
C THR A 367 0.33 -17.95 -26.22
N GLY A 368 0.39 -19.04 -25.43
CA GLY A 368 0.90 -20.35 -25.87
C GLY A 368 2.41 -20.41 -26.09
N ARG A 369 3.17 -19.42 -25.60
CA ARG A 369 4.65 -19.45 -25.64
C ARG A 369 5.23 -20.55 -24.76
N THR A 370 4.59 -20.80 -23.66
CA THR A 370 4.89 -21.93 -22.77
C THR A 370 3.65 -22.81 -22.68
N ARG A 371 3.82 -24.13 -22.86
CA ARG A 371 2.75 -25.12 -22.75
C ARG A 371 2.89 -25.87 -21.43
N LEU A 372 1.76 -26.08 -20.75
CA LEU A 372 1.77 -26.90 -19.54
C LEU A 372 1.69 -28.39 -19.90
N PRO A 373 2.49 -29.24 -19.22
CA PRO A 373 2.36 -30.70 -19.41
C PRO A 373 1.00 -31.16 -18.89
N VAL A 374 0.19 -31.77 -19.75
CA VAL A 374 -1.11 -32.35 -19.41
C VAL A 374 -0.99 -33.87 -19.38
N GLN A 375 -1.44 -34.48 -18.28
CA GLN A 375 -1.49 -35.93 -18.20
C GLN A 375 -2.47 -36.48 -19.27
N GLY A 376 -1.96 -37.19 -20.26
CA GLY A 376 -2.76 -37.88 -21.28
C GLY A 376 -2.46 -37.59 -22.73
N GLU A 377 -1.65 -36.57 -23.06
CA GLU A 377 -1.15 -36.39 -24.43
C GLU A 377 0.27 -37.01 -24.50
N SER A 378 0.33 -38.30 -24.76
CA SER A 378 1.56 -38.91 -25.26
C SER A 378 1.91 -38.21 -26.56
N SER A 379 3.10 -37.62 -26.61
CA SER A 379 3.68 -37.09 -27.84
C SER A 379 3.69 -38.20 -28.92
N GLU A 380 2.77 -38.06 -29.90
CA GLU A 380 2.97 -38.68 -31.20
C GLU A 380 3.96 -37.85 -32.05
#